data_717ed94161881b21959c89089a401425
#
_entry.id   717ed94161881b21959c89089a401425
#
_cell.length_a   1.000
_cell.length_b   1.000
_cell.length_c   1.000
_cell.angle_alpha   90.00
_cell.angle_beta   90.00
_cell.angle_gamma   90.00
#
_symmetry.space_group_name_H-M   'P 1'
#
loop_
_entity.id
_entity.type
_entity.pdbx_description
1 polymer ?
#
loop_
_entity_poly.entity_id
_entity_poly.type
_entity_poly.pdbx_seq_one_letter_code
_entity_poly.pdbx_strand_id
1 'polypeptide(L)'
;GIKGKLSLPAAYQSPSGRGAAIMADNDQKASAGDTFALTFFIDVSSLAPIKDYSGNIDLSFSRLRESGERNENFSFTFKLTGDSIVNLRPISGALTSIVNNEVIIEISNAGTAPLNNVDIVLQNDLTSVASTSSSVTNLENVIFDQTHWDVGTIQPQSSVTFSFSTFIPESIKNEPLHLPMTISYYDAHGELESVTRVADFYINGLVDP
;
A
#
# COMPACT_ATOMS: atom_id res chain seq x y z
N GLY A 1 -12.39 5.60 40.86
CA GLY A 1 -11.81 5.27 39.56
C GLY A 1 -12.61 5.84 38.42
N ILE A 2 -12.02 5.96 37.25
CA ILE A 2 -12.64 6.45 36.04
C ILE A 2 -12.69 5.26 35.07
N LYS A 3 -13.87 5.03 34.48
CA LYS A 3 -14.07 3.99 33.46
C LYS A 3 -14.42 4.64 32.16
N GLY A 4 -13.87 4.13 31.06
CA GLY A 4 -14.20 4.55 29.71
C GLY A 4 -14.75 3.40 28.88
N LYS A 5 -15.82 3.64 28.12
CA LYS A 5 -16.34 2.74 27.10
C LYS A 5 -16.20 3.43 25.76
N LEU A 6 -15.39 2.81 24.88
CA LEU A 6 -15.19 3.30 23.51
C LEU A 6 -16.17 2.60 22.56
N SER A 7 -16.89 3.39 21.80
CA SER A 7 -17.81 2.94 20.74
C SER A 7 -17.28 3.37 19.39
N LEU A 8 -16.96 2.42 18.52
CA LEU A 8 -16.42 2.61 17.18
C LEU A 8 -17.30 1.88 16.14
N PRO A 9 -17.18 2.24 14.85
CA PRO A 9 -17.83 1.51 13.75
C PRO A 9 -17.46 0.03 13.70
N ALA A 10 -18.25 -0.78 12.98
CA ALA A 10 -18.16 -2.24 12.96
C ALA A 10 -16.81 -2.82 12.46
N ALA A 11 -15.99 -2.02 11.75
CA ALA A 11 -14.65 -2.42 11.31
C ALA A 11 -13.62 -2.47 12.47
N TYR A 12 -13.97 -1.92 13.63
CA TYR A 12 -13.14 -1.83 14.81
C TYR A 12 -13.80 -2.65 15.94
N GLN A 13 -13.06 -3.46 16.60
CA GLN A 13 -13.61 -4.34 17.63
C GLN A 13 -12.66 -4.48 18.84
N SER A 14 -13.18 -4.96 19.93
CA SER A 14 -12.39 -5.34 21.09
C SER A 14 -11.54 -6.57 20.77
N PRO A 15 -10.29 -6.67 21.26
CA PRO A 15 -9.48 -7.89 21.20
C PRO A 15 -10.16 -9.13 21.81
N SER A 16 -11.12 -8.94 22.71
CA SER A 16 -11.92 -10.02 23.29
C SER A 16 -13.00 -10.58 22.37
N GLY A 17 -13.17 -10.03 21.16
CA GLY A 17 -14.06 -10.56 20.13
C GLY A 17 -15.23 -9.65 19.75
N ARG A 18 -16.03 -10.11 18.79
CA ARG A 18 -17.17 -9.35 18.26
C ARG A 18 -18.23 -9.14 19.33
N GLY A 19 -18.73 -7.90 19.40
CA GLY A 19 -19.80 -7.51 20.31
C GLY A 19 -19.34 -7.18 21.73
N ALA A 20 -18.06 -7.40 22.07
CA ALA A 20 -17.52 -6.92 23.32
C ALA A 20 -17.28 -5.41 23.28
N ALA A 21 -17.68 -4.71 24.34
CA ALA A 21 -17.38 -3.29 24.48
C ALA A 21 -15.88 -3.08 24.66
N ILE A 22 -15.34 -2.06 24.00
CA ILE A 22 -13.94 -1.65 24.18
C ILE A 22 -13.87 -0.83 25.45
N MET A 23 -13.31 -1.41 26.51
CA MET A 23 -13.30 -0.83 27.85
C MET A 23 -11.87 -0.46 28.27
N ALA A 24 -11.77 0.64 28.99
CA ALA A 24 -10.57 1.05 29.72
C ALA A 24 -10.94 1.55 31.11
N ASP A 25 -10.07 1.34 32.07
CA ASP A 25 -10.23 1.85 33.43
C ASP A 25 -8.93 2.49 33.92
N ASN A 26 -9.09 3.43 34.85
CA ASN A 26 -8.02 4.09 35.53
C ASN A 26 -8.41 4.30 37.00
N ASP A 27 -7.71 3.65 37.89
CA ASP A 27 -7.97 3.71 39.34
C ASP A 27 -7.39 4.95 40.02
N GLN A 28 -6.72 5.82 39.26
CA GLN A 28 -6.18 7.07 39.81
C GLN A 28 -7.30 7.98 40.31
N LYS A 29 -7.02 8.68 41.38
CA LYS A 29 -7.84 9.79 41.86
C LYS A 29 -7.37 11.06 41.16
N ALA A 30 -8.30 11.73 40.50
CA ALA A 30 -8.03 13.00 39.83
C ALA A 30 -8.77 14.14 40.56
N SER A 31 -8.12 15.26 40.74
CA SER A 31 -8.69 16.50 41.22
C SER A 31 -9.10 17.40 40.04
N ALA A 32 -9.85 18.46 40.31
CA ALA A 32 -10.18 19.43 39.28
C ALA A 32 -8.90 20.04 38.67
N GLY A 33 -8.77 19.95 37.35
CA GLY A 33 -7.58 20.40 36.61
C GLY A 33 -6.51 19.32 36.38
N ASP A 34 -6.64 18.12 36.97
CA ASP A 34 -5.73 17.02 36.72
C ASP A 34 -5.99 16.36 35.36
N THR A 35 -4.93 15.82 34.77
CA THR A 35 -4.98 15.01 33.57
C THR A 35 -4.87 13.52 33.92
N PHE A 36 -5.69 12.69 33.28
CA PHE A 36 -5.58 11.24 33.37
C PHE A 36 -5.58 10.62 31.98
N ALA A 37 -5.08 9.41 31.84
CA ALA A 37 -5.07 8.66 30.59
C ALA A 37 -5.95 7.42 30.70
N LEU A 38 -6.69 7.15 29.63
CA LEU A 38 -7.37 5.88 29.38
C LEU A 38 -6.77 5.25 28.14
N THR A 39 -6.36 4.00 28.23
CA THR A 39 -5.79 3.25 27.09
C THR A 39 -6.78 2.21 26.61
N PHE A 40 -7.14 2.32 25.34
CA PHE A 40 -8.03 1.38 24.66
C PHE A 40 -7.23 0.52 23.69
N PHE A 41 -7.45 -0.78 23.71
CA PHE A 41 -6.88 -1.71 22.75
C PHE A 41 -7.95 -2.05 21.70
N ILE A 42 -7.60 -1.91 20.42
CA ILE A 42 -8.54 -2.00 19.31
C ILE A 42 -7.93 -2.91 18.25
N ASP A 43 -8.70 -3.88 17.77
CA ASP A 43 -8.40 -4.62 16.55
C ASP A 43 -9.12 -3.96 15.36
N VAL A 44 -8.38 -3.68 14.31
CA VAL A 44 -8.90 -3.10 13.07
C VAL A 44 -8.95 -4.18 12.00
N SER A 45 -10.10 -4.33 11.36
CA SER A 45 -10.26 -5.25 10.24
C SER A 45 -9.32 -4.84 9.09
N SER A 46 -8.61 -5.81 8.50
CA SER A 46 -7.81 -5.59 7.28
C SER A 46 -8.64 -5.17 6.07
N LEU A 47 -9.96 -5.36 6.13
CA LEU A 47 -10.91 -4.95 5.10
C LEU A 47 -11.58 -3.61 5.43
N ALA A 48 -11.16 -2.91 6.50
CA ALA A 48 -11.73 -1.62 6.85
C ALA A 48 -11.44 -0.59 5.75
N PRO A 49 -12.47 0.08 5.20
CA PRO A 49 -12.25 1.13 4.20
C PRO A 49 -11.39 2.27 4.74
N ILE A 50 -10.45 2.74 3.94
CA ILE A 50 -9.60 3.89 4.26
C ILE A 50 -10.43 5.17 4.10
N LYS A 51 -10.79 5.79 5.20
CA LYS A 51 -11.60 7.02 5.26
C LYS A 51 -11.58 7.64 6.66
N ASP A 52 -12.28 8.77 6.81
CA ASP A 52 -12.54 9.35 8.12
C ASP A 52 -13.66 8.60 8.82
N TYR A 53 -13.51 8.40 10.12
CA TYR A 53 -14.45 7.73 11.00
C TYR A 53 -14.78 8.60 12.20
N SER A 54 -15.93 8.32 12.82
CA SER A 54 -16.34 8.93 14.09
C SER A 54 -16.42 7.87 15.17
N GLY A 55 -16.05 8.24 16.38
CA GLY A 55 -16.19 7.42 17.57
C GLY A 55 -16.72 8.21 18.74
N ASN A 56 -17.17 7.51 19.77
CA ASN A 56 -17.63 8.08 21.02
C ASN A 56 -16.97 7.41 22.21
N ILE A 57 -16.66 8.19 23.23
CA ILE A 57 -16.21 7.70 24.52
C ILE A 57 -17.23 8.08 25.58
N ASP A 58 -17.79 7.08 26.26
CA ASP A 58 -18.62 7.27 27.44
C ASP A 58 -17.73 7.11 28.68
N LEU A 59 -17.59 8.15 29.46
CA LEU A 59 -16.86 8.14 30.71
C LEU A 59 -17.81 7.98 31.89
N SER A 60 -17.48 7.07 32.80
CA SER A 60 -18.15 6.88 34.07
C SER A 60 -17.20 7.13 35.21
N PHE A 61 -17.57 7.96 36.16
CA PHE A 61 -16.76 8.25 37.35
C PHE A 61 -17.60 8.63 38.55
N SER A 62 -17.05 8.41 39.75
CA SER A 62 -17.67 8.85 41.01
C SER A 62 -16.90 10.04 41.59
N ARG A 63 -17.59 11.01 42.11
CA ARG A 63 -17.00 12.10 42.87
C ARG A 63 -16.87 11.76 44.33
N LEU A 64 -15.82 12.26 44.94
CA LEU A 64 -15.61 12.09 46.38
C LEU A 64 -16.75 12.82 47.14
N ARG A 65 -17.36 12.15 48.10
CA ARG A 65 -18.47 12.65 48.93
C ARG A 65 -19.84 12.87 48.17
N GLU A 66 -19.96 12.43 46.94
CA GLU A 66 -21.23 12.36 46.24
C GLU A 66 -21.66 10.91 46.09
N SER A 67 -22.97 10.64 46.24
CA SER A 67 -23.54 9.33 45.96
C SER A 67 -23.88 9.26 44.49
N GLY A 68 -23.53 8.16 43.85
CA GLY A 68 -23.86 7.89 42.43
C GLY A 68 -22.68 8.02 41.48
N GLU A 69 -22.89 7.47 40.29
CA GLU A 69 -21.98 7.51 39.15
C GLU A 69 -22.37 8.63 38.21
N ARG A 70 -21.42 9.34 37.70
CA ARG A 70 -21.65 10.37 36.68
C ARG A 70 -21.13 9.86 35.35
N ASN A 71 -21.85 10.24 34.29
CA ASN A 71 -21.52 9.86 32.93
C ASN A 71 -21.33 11.10 32.08
N GLU A 72 -20.28 11.09 31.27
CA GLU A 72 -19.98 12.10 30.26
C GLU A 72 -19.70 11.42 28.93
N ASN A 73 -20.16 12.01 27.84
CA ASN A 73 -19.97 11.50 26.49
C ASN A 73 -19.12 12.46 25.67
N PHE A 74 -18.12 11.92 24.96
CA PHE A 74 -17.25 12.66 24.06
C PHE A 74 -17.25 12.03 22.69
N SER A 75 -17.58 12.81 21.66
CA SER A 75 -17.44 12.43 20.27
C SER A 75 -16.13 12.91 19.70
N PHE A 76 -15.51 12.11 18.86
CA PHE A 76 -14.27 12.45 18.15
C PHE A 76 -14.27 11.89 16.75
N THR A 77 -13.43 12.46 15.89
CA THR A 77 -13.17 11.94 14.54
C THR A 77 -11.72 11.51 14.44
N PHE A 78 -11.47 10.50 13.63
CA PHE A 78 -10.13 10.01 13.35
C PHE A 78 -10.04 9.51 11.92
N LYS A 79 -8.82 9.46 11.39
CA LYS A 79 -8.53 9.04 10.02
C LYS A 79 -7.89 7.66 10.04
N LEU A 80 -8.47 6.71 9.30
CA LEU A 80 -7.81 5.45 9.02
C LEU A 80 -6.88 5.65 7.83
N THR A 81 -5.61 5.32 8.01
CA THR A 81 -4.59 5.33 6.97
C THR A 81 -4.19 3.90 6.62
N GLY A 82 -3.60 3.72 5.46
CA GLY A 82 -3.06 2.44 5.01
C GLY A 82 -1.84 2.68 4.14
N ASP A 83 -1.05 1.63 3.95
CA ASP A 83 0.15 1.67 3.13
C ASP A 83 -0.15 1.14 1.72
N SER A 84 0.45 1.79 0.74
CA SER A 84 0.49 1.36 -0.65
C SER A 84 1.85 0.72 -0.93
N ILE A 85 1.88 -0.57 -1.27
CA ILE A 85 3.12 -1.30 -1.54
C ILE A 85 3.05 -1.88 -2.94
N VAL A 86 3.81 -1.29 -3.85
CA VAL A 86 3.84 -1.67 -5.26
C VAL A 86 5.01 -2.60 -5.53
N ASN A 87 4.72 -3.78 -6.08
CA ASN A 87 5.73 -4.71 -6.57
C ASN A 87 5.52 -5.01 -8.05
N LEU A 88 6.61 -5.18 -8.79
CA LEU A 88 6.62 -5.72 -10.15
C LEU A 88 7.28 -7.09 -10.16
N ARG A 89 6.69 -8.01 -10.90
CA ARG A 89 7.23 -9.34 -11.10
C ARG A 89 7.12 -9.76 -12.56
N PRO A 90 8.24 -10.05 -13.25
CA PRO A 90 8.20 -10.68 -14.56
C PRO A 90 7.49 -12.04 -14.48
N ILE A 91 6.53 -12.27 -15.38
CA ILE A 91 5.87 -13.57 -15.56
C ILE A 91 6.54 -14.34 -16.70
N SER A 92 6.90 -13.62 -17.77
CA SER A 92 7.69 -14.20 -18.86
C SER A 92 9.05 -14.68 -18.34
N GLY A 93 9.53 -15.77 -18.90
CA GLY A 93 10.87 -16.28 -18.62
C GLY A 93 11.97 -15.46 -19.29
N ALA A 94 13.11 -16.11 -19.56
CA ALA A 94 14.19 -15.51 -20.32
C ALA A 94 13.71 -15.13 -21.73
N LEU A 95 14.20 -13.99 -22.23
CA LEU A 95 13.90 -13.48 -23.56
C LEU A 95 14.99 -13.94 -24.54
N THR A 96 14.71 -13.85 -25.82
CA THR A 96 15.66 -14.30 -26.88
C THR A 96 16.05 -13.11 -27.75
N SER A 97 17.34 -12.98 -28.04
CA SER A 97 17.85 -11.96 -28.96
C SER A 97 17.44 -12.25 -30.42
N ILE A 98 17.39 -11.20 -31.23
CA ILE A 98 17.10 -11.20 -32.68
C ILE A 98 15.66 -11.63 -33.04
N VAL A 99 14.76 -11.75 -32.05
CA VAL A 99 13.36 -12.07 -32.28
C VAL A 99 12.45 -11.12 -31.49
N ASN A 100 11.18 -11.06 -31.89
CA ASN A 100 10.17 -10.41 -31.07
C ASN A 100 9.79 -11.32 -29.90
N ASN A 101 9.82 -10.76 -28.71
CA ASN A 101 9.42 -11.45 -27.48
C ASN A 101 8.12 -10.83 -26.96
N GLU A 102 7.22 -11.65 -26.50
CA GLU A 102 6.08 -11.22 -25.71
C GLU A 102 6.50 -11.18 -24.23
N VAL A 103 6.38 -10.03 -23.63
CA VAL A 103 6.71 -9.79 -22.22
C VAL A 103 5.44 -9.60 -21.42
N ILE A 104 5.30 -10.35 -20.35
CA ILE A 104 4.18 -10.26 -19.41
C ILE A 104 4.74 -9.92 -18.04
N ILE A 105 4.23 -8.86 -17.43
CA ILE A 105 4.63 -8.41 -16.11
C ILE A 105 3.38 -8.32 -15.22
N GLU A 106 3.53 -8.80 -14.00
CA GLU A 106 2.54 -8.63 -12.95
C GLU A 106 2.90 -7.42 -12.08
N ILE A 107 1.94 -6.54 -11.88
CA ILE A 107 1.98 -5.51 -10.85
C ILE A 107 1.06 -5.91 -9.72
N SER A 108 1.54 -5.86 -8.49
CA SER A 108 0.76 -6.23 -7.30
C SER A 108 0.80 -5.14 -6.24
N ASN A 109 -0.29 -5.04 -5.52
CA ASN A 109 -0.43 -4.21 -4.34
C ASN A 109 -0.37 -5.10 -3.09
N ALA A 110 0.78 -5.13 -2.43
CA ALA A 110 0.97 -5.86 -1.18
C ALA A 110 0.58 -5.04 0.07
N GLY A 111 0.08 -3.82 -0.13
CA GLY A 111 -0.32 -2.91 0.93
C GLY A 111 -1.74 -3.14 1.44
N THR A 112 -2.19 -2.23 2.29
CA THR A 112 -3.54 -2.21 2.90
C THR A 112 -4.45 -1.12 2.33
N ALA A 113 -3.89 -0.19 1.52
CA ALA A 113 -4.63 0.85 0.80
C ALA A 113 -4.70 0.54 -0.70
N PRO A 114 -5.78 0.91 -1.41
CA PRO A 114 -5.88 0.72 -2.85
C PRO A 114 -4.90 1.65 -3.61
N LEU A 115 -4.46 1.20 -4.78
CA LEU A 115 -3.79 2.01 -5.77
C LEU A 115 -4.84 2.42 -6.82
N ASN A 116 -5.16 3.70 -6.90
CA ASN A 116 -6.20 4.18 -7.82
C ASN A 116 -5.58 4.78 -9.09
N ASN A 117 -6.18 4.50 -10.24
CA ASN A 117 -5.73 5.00 -11.55
C ASN A 117 -4.23 4.79 -11.78
N VAL A 118 -3.82 3.55 -11.69
CA VAL A 118 -2.40 3.16 -11.82
C VAL A 118 -1.96 3.33 -13.26
N ASP A 119 -0.94 4.14 -13.45
CA ASP A 119 -0.29 4.46 -14.70
C ASP A 119 1.16 4.01 -14.68
N ILE A 120 1.61 3.27 -15.70
CA ILE A 120 2.94 2.69 -15.78
C ILE A 120 3.64 3.23 -17.02
N VAL A 121 4.84 3.78 -16.84
CA VAL A 121 5.68 4.27 -17.92
C VAL A 121 7.04 3.59 -17.89
N LEU A 122 7.41 2.93 -18.98
CA LEU A 122 8.75 2.38 -19.17
C LEU A 122 9.74 3.54 -19.39
N GLN A 123 10.77 3.58 -18.57
CA GLN A 123 11.85 4.55 -18.68
C GLN A 123 12.89 4.02 -19.69
N ASN A 124 12.72 4.36 -20.95
CA ASN A 124 13.66 4.02 -22.03
C ASN A 124 14.69 5.13 -22.34
N ASP A 125 14.62 6.25 -21.63
CA ASP A 125 15.59 7.35 -21.74
C ASP A 125 16.72 7.17 -20.73
N LEU A 126 17.92 6.94 -21.24
CA LEU A 126 19.15 6.72 -20.45
C LEU A 126 19.52 7.89 -19.54
N THR A 127 18.99 9.08 -19.80
CA THR A 127 19.31 10.28 -19.02
C THR A 127 18.55 10.36 -17.71
N SER A 128 17.46 9.61 -17.56
CA SER A 128 16.58 9.67 -16.38
C SER A 128 16.91 8.62 -15.31
N VAL A 129 17.72 7.62 -15.60
CA VAL A 129 18.13 6.57 -14.66
C VAL A 129 19.38 7.01 -13.89
N ALA A 130 19.33 8.18 -13.27
CA ALA A 130 20.40 8.63 -12.42
C ALA A 130 20.32 7.95 -11.04
N SER A 131 21.31 7.18 -10.71
CA SER A 131 21.98 7.14 -9.42
C SER A 131 21.57 6.15 -8.32
N THR A 132 20.72 5.16 -8.48
CA THR A 132 20.48 4.22 -7.38
C THR A 132 20.64 2.72 -7.68
N SER A 133 20.88 2.31 -8.92
CA SER A 133 21.23 0.92 -9.23
C SER A 133 22.51 0.84 -10.02
N SER A 134 23.41 -0.03 -9.58
CA SER A 134 24.71 -0.29 -10.21
C SER A 134 24.63 -1.08 -11.53
N SER A 135 23.45 -1.25 -12.10
CA SER A 135 23.21 -1.99 -13.33
C SER A 135 22.25 -1.24 -14.24
N VAL A 136 22.81 -0.51 -15.19
CA VAL A 136 22.06 0.15 -16.26
C VAL A 136 22.18 -0.70 -17.51
N THR A 137 21.06 -1.20 -18.05
CA THR A 137 21.06 -1.81 -19.38
C THR A 137 21.01 -0.72 -20.43
N ASN A 138 21.85 -0.81 -21.44
CA ASN A 138 21.76 0.05 -22.61
C ASN A 138 20.56 -0.40 -23.45
N LEU A 139 19.49 0.40 -23.45
CA LEU A 139 18.25 0.17 -24.21
C LEU A 139 18.28 0.78 -25.62
N GLU A 140 19.39 1.31 -26.08
CA GLU A 140 19.55 2.04 -27.34
C GLU A 140 19.15 1.09 -28.45
N ASN A 141 18.88 0.27 -28.86
CA ASN A 141 18.43 -0.58 -29.98
C ASN A 141 17.37 -1.61 -29.58
N VAL A 142 16.88 -1.51 -28.36
CA VAL A 142 15.72 -2.31 -27.92
C VAL A 142 14.45 -1.61 -28.40
N ILE A 143 13.61 -2.31 -29.13
CA ILE A 143 12.37 -1.76 -29.67
C ILE A 143 11.18 -2.27 -28.86
N PHE A 144 10.36 -1.37 -28.40
CA PHE A 144 9.13 -1.67 -27.66
C PHE A 144 7.92 -1.23 -28.49
N ASP A 145 6.89 -2.07 -28.58
CA ASP A 145 5.64 -1.71 -29.23
C ASP A 145 4.77 -0.78 -28.38
N GLN A 146 4.95 -0.86 -27.06
CA GLN A 146 4.26 -0.03 -26.07
C GLN A 146 5.18 0.28 -24.90
N THR A 147 5.09 1.51 -24.39
CA THR A 147 5.90 2.01 -23.26
C THR A 147 5.06 2.63 -22.15
N HIS A 148 3.73 2.61 -22.29
CA HIS A 148 2.80 3.23 -21.36
C HIS A 148 1.55 2.37 -21.21
N TRP A 149 1.12 2.11 -19.96
CA TRP A 149 -0.03 1.27 -19.62
C TRP A 149 -0.87 1.92 -18.52
N ASP A 150 -2.16 2.04 -18.77
CA ASP A 150 -3.16 2.36 -17.76
C ASP A 150 -3.81 1.03 -17.31
N VAL A 151 -3.57 0.64 -16.07
CA VAL A 151 -4.06 -0.63 -15.52
C VAL A 151 -5.24 -0.46 -14.56
N GLY A 152 -5.67 0.79 -14.34
CA GLY A 152 -6.81 1.10 -13.49
C GLY A 152 -6.52 0.96 -11.99
N THR A 153 -7.48 0.50 -11.22
CA THR A 153 -7.36 0.39 -9.76
C THR A 153 -6.93 -1.00 -9.33
N ILE A 154 -5.89 -1.08 -8.48
CA ILE A 154 -5.43 -2.33 -7.87
C ILE A 154 -5.80 -2.33 -6.40
N GLN A 155 -6.72 -3.21 -6.01
CA GLN A 155 -7.17 -3.35 -4.62
C GLN A 155 -6.05 -3.88 -3.72
N PRO A 156 -6.11 -3.67 -2.40
CA PRO A 156 -5.20 -4.29 -1.45
C PRO A 156 -5.12 -5.81 -1.64
N GLN A 157 -3.90 -6.36 -1.58
CA GLN A 157 -3.61 -7.79 -1.72
C GLN A 157 -4.05 -8.38 -3.08
N SER A 158 -4.11 -7.55 -4.12
CA SER A 158 -4.50 -7.95 -5.48
C SER A 158 -3.38 -7.66 -6.48
N SER A 159 -3.48 -8.28 -7.65
CA SER A 159 -2.54 -8.06 -8.76
C SER A 159 -3.26 -7.97 -10.11
N VAL A 160 -2.59 -7.34 -11.07
CA VAL A 160 -3.00 -7.22 -12.47
C VAL A 160 -1.79 -7.50 -13.34
N THR A 161 -1.98 -8.06 -14.52
CA THR A 161 -0.91 -8.25 -15.51
C THR A 161 -1.07 -7.27 -16.66
N PHE A 162 0.06 -6.84 -17.22
CA PHE A 162 0.12 -6.10 -18.47
C PHE A 162 1.20 -6.71 -19.37
N SER A 163 1.09 -6.50 -20.67
CA SER A 163 2.00 -7.11 -21.65
C SER A 163 2.39 -6.14 -22.74
N PHE A 164 3.50 -6.44 -23.39
CA PHE A 164 4.00 -5.73 -24.56
C PHE A 164 4.94 -6.64 -25.37
N SER A 165 5.21 -6.26 -26.63
CA SER A 165 6.20 -6.93 -27.45
C SER A 165 7.49 -6.12 -27.50
N THR A 166 8.61 -6.83 -27.49
CA THR A 166 9.94 -6.20 -27.60
C THR A 166 10.83 -6.97 -28.56
N PHE A 167 11.55 -6.22 -29.42
CA PHE A 167 12.64 -6.75 -30.21
C PHE A 167 13.96 -6.45 -29.52
N ILE A 168 14.78 -7.48 -29.31
CA ILE A 168 16.02 -7.40 -28.59
C ILE A 168 17.19 -7.60 -29.57
N PRO A 169 18.14 -6.63 -29.64
CA PRO A 169 19.29 -6.75 -30.53
C PRO A 169 20.30 -7.82 -30.06
N GLU A 170 21.11 -8.31 -30.97
CA GLU A 170 22.16 -9.30 -30.66
C GLU A 170 23.20 -8.76 -29.67
N SER A 171 23.41 -7.43 -29.65
CA SER A 171 24.41 -6.78 -28.83
C SER A 171 24.28 -7.02 -27.32
N ILE A 172 23.08 -7.40 -26.86
CA ILE A 172 22.82 -7.68 -25.44
C ILE A 172 22.49 -9.15 -25.16
N LYS A 173 22.81 -10.05 -26.08
CA LYS A 173 22.66 -11.50 -25.82
C LYS A 173 23.57 -11.97 -24.70
N ASN A 174 23.06 -12.89 -23.88
CA ASN A 174 23.70 -13.43 -22.68
C ASN A 174 23.98 -12.40 -21.60
N GLU A 175 23.22 -11.31 -21.61
CA GLU A 175 23.27 -10.22 -20.66
C GLU A 175 21.94 -10.08 -19.91
N PRO A 176 21.91 -9.51 -18.69
CA PRO A 176 20.67 -9.12 -18.04
C PRO A 176 20.07 -7.88 -18.72
N LEU A 177 18.74 -7.86 -18.83
CA LEU A 177 17.97 -6.72 -19.28
C LEU A 177 17.19 -6.14 -18.09
N HIS A 178 17.48 -4.90 -17.75
CA HIS A 178 16.80 -4.17 -16.68
C HIS A 178 15.82 -3.16 -17.28
N LEU A 179 14.54 -3.30 -17.00
CA LEU A 179 13.47 -2.42 -17.48
C LEU A 179 12.93 -1.57 -16.32
N PRO A 180 13.46 -0.34 -16.14
CA PRO A 180 12.94 0.55 -15.11
C PRO A 180 11.59 1.12 -15.53
N MET A 181 10.62 1.05 -14.62
CA MET A 181 9.27 1.52 -14.82
C MET A 181 8.87 2.49 -13.72
N THR A 182 8.36 3.64 -14.12
CA THR A 182 7.73 4.59 -13.19
C THR A 182 6.26 4.25 -13.09
N ILE A 183 5.77 4.06 -11.87
CA ILE A 183 4.39 3.71 -11.56
C ILE A 183 3.82 4.87 -10.77
N SER A 184 2.83 5.53 -11.33
CA SER A 184 2.10 6.64 -10.72
C SER A 184 0.68 6.18 -10.37
N TYR A 185 0.17 6.60 -9.23
CA TYR A 185 -1.16 6.26 -8.76
C TYR A 185 -1.67 7.31 -7.78
N TYR A 186 -2.98 7.34 -7.57
CA TYR A 186 -3.56 8.10 -6.47
C TYR A 186 -3.77 7.19 -5.27
N ASP A 187 -3.37 7.65 -4.11
CA ASP A 187 -3.61 6.95 -2.85
C ASP A 187 -5.10 6.98 -2.45
N ALA A 188 -5.43 6.41 -1.31
CA ALA A 188 -6.82 6.37 -0.81
C ALA A 188 -7.38 7.76 -0.45
N HIS A 189 -6.54 8.77 -0.34
CA HIS A 189 -6.93 10.15 -0.04
C HIS A 189 -6.91 11.07 -1.26
N GLY A 190 -6.57 10.53 -2.45
CA GLY A 190 -6.51 11.26 -3.70
C GLY A 190 -5.20 12.01 -3.92
N GLU A 191 -4.16 11.74 -3.13
CA GLU A 191 -2.82 12.29 -3.35
C GLU A 191 -2.09 11.47 -4.41
N LEU A 192 -1.41 12.18 -5.33
CA LEU A 192 -0.63 11.53 -6.38
C LEU A 192 0.71 11.04 -5.82
N GLU A 193 0.93 9.75 -5.96
CA GLU A 193 2.16 9.07 -5.57
C GLU A 193 2.88 8.51 -6.79
N SER A 194 4.21 8.35 -6.71
CA SER A 194 5.02 7.77 -7.77
C SER A 194 6.16 6.96 -7.20
N VAL A 195 6.37 5.78 -7.76
CA VAL A 195 7.46 4.88 -7.40
C VAL A 195 8.13 4.33 -8.66
N THR A 196 9.44 4.06 -8.58
CA THR A 196 10.16 3.36 -9.65
C THR A 196 10.45 1.93 -9.23
N ARG A 197 10.17 0.99 -10.13
CA ARG A 197 10.49 -0.43 -9.98
C ARG A 197 11.18 -0.93 -11.24
N VAL A 198 11.99 -1.97 -11.10
CA VAL A 198 12.74 -2.56 -12.21
C VAL A 198 12.24 -3.97 -12.45
N ALA A 199 11.92 -4.29 -13.71
CA ALA A 199 11.67 -5.66 -14.15
C ALA A 199 12.92 -6.21 -14.80
N ASP A 200 13.42 -7.35 -14.32
CA ASP A 200 14.67 -7.94 -14.74
C ASP A 200 14.42 -9.20 -15.56
N PHE A 201 15.14 -9.31 -16.68
CA PHE A 201 15.11 -10.47 -17.57
C PHE A 201 16.54 -10.90 -17.91
N TYR A 202 16.71 -12.15 -18.28
CA TYR A 202 17.93 -12.64 -18.89
C TYR A 202 17.71 -12.85 -20.40
N ILE A 203 18.68 -12.43 -21.22
CA ILE A 203 18.60 -12.53 -22.67
C ILE A 203 19.42 -13.73 -23.14
N ASN A 204 18.74 -14.73 -23.69
CA ASN A 204 19.40 -15.83 -24.36
C ASN A 204 19.75 -15.47 -25.81
N GLY A 205 20.86 -16.02 -26.32
CA GLY A 205 21.10 -16.04 -27.76
C GLY A 205 20.10 -16.93 -28.50
N LEU A 206 19.81 -16.58 -29.74
CA LEU A 206 19.08 -17.49 -30.62
C LEU A 206 19.95 -18.75 -30.85
N VAL A 207 19.39 -19.91 -30.52
CA VAL A 207 20.06 -21.20 -30.80
C VAL A 207 19.57 -21.64 -32.18
N ASP A 208 20.45 -21.64 -33.16
CA ASP A 208 20.20 -22.29 -34.46
C ASP A 208 20.02 -23.80 -34.21
N PRO A 209 18.98 -24.42 -34.78
CA PRO A 209 18.69 -25.84 -34.61
C PRO A 209 19.71 -26.73 -35.30
#